data_93198703365671fd723c311ee075261e
#
_entry.id   93198703365671fd723c311ee075261e
#
_cell.length_a   1.000
_cell.length_b   1.000
_cell.length_c   1.000
_cell.angle_alpha   90.00
_cell.angle_beta   90.00
_cell.angle_gamma   90.00
#
_symmetry.space_group_name_H-M   'P 1'
#
loop_
_entity.id
_entity.type
_entity.pdbx_description
1 polymer ?
#
loop_
_entity_poly.entity_id
_entity_poly.type
_entity_poly.pdbx_seq_one_letter_code
_entity_poly.pdbx_strand_id
1 'polypeptide(L)' 'MTTPEQRIVELGITLPDVPKPRWAYRPCVRAGNLLFISGQIANDGGRILYPGKLGREIDVATGVLAARGCALHALAIA' A
#
# COMPACT_ATOMS: atom_id res chain seq x y z
N MET A 1 -7.39 3.63 -24.34
CA MET A 1 -7.23 4.06 -22.93
C MET A 1 -6.55 2.96 -22.14
N THR A 2 -5.50 3.28 -21.41
CA THR A 2 -4.75 2.32 -20.59
C THR A 2 -5.52 2.03 -19.30
N THR A 3 -5.64 0.75 -18.93
CA THR A 3 -6.19 0.39 -17.61
C THR A 3 -5.14 0.62 -16.52
N PRO A 4 -5.55 0.78 -15.25
CA PRO A 4 -4.59 0.87 -14.15
C PRO A 4 -3.61 -0.31 -14.12
N GLU A 5 -4.06 -1.52 -14.40
CA GLU A 5 -3.23 -2.72 -14.43
C GLU A 5 -2.17 -2.65 -15.52
N GLN A 6 -2.54 -2.18 -16.71
CA GLN A 6 -1.61 -1.96 -17.82
C GLN A 6 -0.57 -0.90 -17.48
N ARG A 7 -1.01 0.17 -16.81
CA ARG A 7 -0.12 1.26 -16.40
C ARG A 7 0.92 0.81 -15.39
N ILE A 8 0.51 -0.05 -14.46
CA ILE A 8 1.43 -0.63 -13.46
C ILE A 8 2.54 -1.42 -14.16
N VAL A 9 2.17 -2.24 -15.14
CA VAL A 9 3.15 -3.01 -15.94
C VAL A 9 4.08 -2.09 -16.72
N GLU A 10 3.55 -1.06 -17.37
CA GLU A 10 4.35 -0.09 -18.13
C GLU A 10 5.38 0.63 -17.26
N LEU A 11 5.01 0.95 -16.03
CA LEU A 11 5.90 1.65 -15.09
C LEU A 11 6.90 0.73 -14.40
N GLY A 12 6.82 -0.59 -14.65
CA GLY A 12 7.71 -1.56 -14.02
C GLY A 12 7.48 -1.72 -12.53
N ILE A 13 6.26 -1.45 -12.07
CA ILE A 13 5.91 -1.54 -10.65
C ILE A 13 5.49 -2.97 -10.33
N THR A 14 6.07 -3.54 -9.25
CA THR A 14 5.65 -4.82 -8.69
C THR A 14 4.84 -4.55 -7.44
N LEU A 15 3.57 -4.99 -7.44
CA LEU A 15 2.71 -4.85 -6.29
C LEU A 15 3.03 -5.91 -5.23
N PRO A 16 2.95 -5.57 -3.93
CA PRO A 16 3.16 -6.56 -2.88
C PRO A 16 2.03 -7.58 -2.82
N ASP A 17 2.31 -8.74 -2.24
CA ASP A 17 1.28 -9.73 -1.95
C ASP A 17 0.35 -9.22 -0.85
N VAL A 18 -0.95 -9.51 -1.01
CA VAL A 18 -1.96 -9.14 -0.01
C VAL A 18 -2.15 -10.35 0.92
N PRO A 19 -1.78 -10.22 2.21
CA PRO A 19 -2.02 -11.30 3.15
C PRO A 19 -3.52 -11.46 3.42
N LYS A 20 -3.94 -12.68 3.76
CA LYS A 20 -5.33 -12.92 4.17
C LYS A 20 -5.61 -12.13 5.45
N PRO A 21 -6.73 -11.41 5.51
CA PRO A 21 -7.08 -10.68 6.73
C PRO A 21 -7.30 -11.65 7.89
N ARG A 22 -6.85 -11.22 9.06
CA ARG A 22 -7.13 -11.93 10.31
C ARG A 22 -8.47 -11.43 10.85
N TRP A 23 -9.24 -12.32 11.45
CA TRP A 23 -10.55 -12.01 12.04
C TRP A 23 -11.55 -11.46 11.01
N ALA A 24 -12.55 -10.70 11.46
CA ALA A 24 -13.59 -10.10 10.61
C ALA A 24 -13.15 -8.78 9.97
N TYR A 25 -11.88 -8.60 9.73
CA TYR A 25 -11.32 -7.39 9.15
C TYR A 25 -11.36 -7.45 7.62
N ARG A 26 -11.93 -6.43 7.00
CA ARG A 26 -11.97 -6.32 5.54
C ARG A 26 -10.99 -5.24 5.09
N PRO A 27 -10.02 -5.57 4.21
CA PRO A 27 -9.07 -4.58 3.72
C PRO A 27 -9.70 -3.54 2.81
N CYS A 28 -10.80 -3.87 2.12
CA CYS A 28 -11.54 -2.90 1.32
C CYS A 28 -13.01 -3.25 1.23
N VAL A 29 -13.83 -2.22 0.95
CA VAL A 29 -15.27 -2.36 0.74
C VAL A 29 -15.66 -1.49 -0.45
N ARG A 30 -16.41 -2.05 -1.39
CA ARG A 30 -16.96 -1.29 -2.52
C ARG A 30 -18.38 -0.82 -2.19
N ALA A 31 -18.65 0.47 -2.46
CA ALA A 31 -19.99 1.05 -2.34
C ALA A 31 -20.26 1.88 -3.60
N GLY A 32 -21.10 1.35 -4.50
CA GLY A 32 -21.35 1.98 -5.81
C GLY A 32 -20.07 2.06 -6.64
N ASN A 33 -19.66 3.26 -7.00
CA ASN A 33 -18.41 3.52 -7.74
C ASN A 33 -17.24 3.92 -6.82
N LEU A 34 -17.43 3.78 -5.50
CA LEU A 34 -16.40 4.11 -4.53
C LEU A 34 -15.79 2.84 -3.94
N LEU A 35 -14.50 2.88 -3.74
CA LEU A 35 -13.75 1.82 -3.09
C LEU A 35 -13.10 2.40 -1.82
N PHE A 36 -13.51 1.88 -0.67
CA PHE A 36 -12.97 2.29 0.62
C PHE A 36 -11.90 1.30 1.04
N ILE A 37 -10.67 1.78 1.16
CA ILE A 37 -9.52 0.95 1.54
C ILE A 37 -9.11 1.34 2.96
N SER A 38 -8.94 0.34 3.82
CA SER A 38 -8.48 0.57 5.19
C SER A 38 -7.03 1.08 5.19
N GLY A 39 -6.60 1.62 6.33
CA GLY A 39 -5.24 2.12 6.48
C GLY A 39 -4.19 1.06 6.16
N GLN A 40 -3.16 1.44 5.43
CA GLN A 40 -2.07 0.55 5.03
C GLN A 40 -0.76 1.06 5.60
N ILE A 41 0.13 0.13 5.92
CA ILE A 41 1.47 0.44 6.38
C ILE A 41 2.50 -0.11 5.39
N ALA A 42 3.69 0.47 5.41
CA ALA A 42 4.80 -0.06 4.63
C ALA A 42 5.33 -1.33 5.33
N ASN A 43 5.18 -2.48 4.68
CA ASN A 43 5.68 -3.74 5.22
C ASN A 43 6.16 -4.66 4.09
N ASP A 44 6.95 -5.65 4.49
CA ASP A 44 7.43 -6.70 3.60
C ASP A 44 7.24 -8.04 4.32
N GLY A 45 6.26 -8.82 3.85
CA GLY A 45 5.96 -10.12 4.44
C GLY A 45 5.56 -10.05 5.92
N GLY A 46 4.87 -8.96 6.34
CA GLY A 46 4.49 -8.73 7.73
C GLY A 46 5.54 -7.99 8.56
N ARG A 47 6.72 -7.75 8.00
CA ARG A 47 7.76 -6.97 8.66
C ARG A 47 7.54 -5.48 8.37
N ILE A 48 7.37 -4.67 9.42
CA ILE A 48 7.19 -3.23 9.29
C ILE A 48 8.50 -2.60 8.79
N LEU A 49 8.40 -1.83 7.70
CA LEU A 49 9.50 -1.08 7.12
C LEU A 49 9.47 0.36 7.63
N TYR A 50 10.65 0.92 7.84
CA TYR A 50 10.83 2.34 8.20
C TYR A 50 10.05 2.77 9.44
N PRO A 51 10.12 2.04 10.57
CA PRO A 51 9.42 2.45 11.78
C PRO A 51 10.04 3.71 12.37
N GLY A 52 9.20 4.58 12.94
CA GLY A 52 9.64 5.78 13.61
C GLY A 52 8.90 7.02 13.17
N LYS A 53 9.25 8.15 13.75
CA LYS A 53 8.65 9.44 13.44
C LYS A 53 9.51 10.22 12.45
N LEU A 54 8.83 10.86 11.51
CA LEU A 54 9.47 11.74 10.54
C LEU A 54 10.17 12.90 11.27
N GLY A 55 11.40 13.15 10.90
CA GLY A 55 12.22 14.16 11.54
C GLY A 55 12.90 13.71 12.84
N ARG A 56 12.64 12.49 13.27
CA ARG A 56 13.26 11.89 14.46
C ARG A 56 14.07 10.65 14.08
N GLU A 57 13.42 9.49 13.91
CA GLU A 57 14.08 8.25 13.50
C GLU A 57 14.23 8.14 12.00
N ILE A 58 13.38 8.82 11.25
CA ILE A 58 13.36 8.81 9.79
C ILE A 58 13.44 10.21 9.23
N ASP A 59 14.20 10.38 8.15
CA ASP A 59 14.24 11.63 7.39
C ASP A 59 13.12 11.69 6.34
N VAL A 60 12.99 12.82 5.65
CA VAL A 60 11.95 13.02 4.63
C VAL A 60 12.10 12.03 3.48
N ALA A 61 13.33 11.78 3.02
CA ALA A 61 13.58 10.85 1.92
C ALA A 61 13.10 9.43 2.27
N THR A 62 13.36 8.95 3.49
CA THR A 62 12.88 7.66 3.97
C THR A 62 11.37 7.68 4.14
N GLY A 63 10.80 8.79 4.60
CA GLY A 63 9.35 8.97 4.70
C GLY A 63 8.65 8.85 3.35
N VAL A 64 9.24 9.34 2.28
CA VAL A 64 8.72 9.19 0.91
C VAL A 64 8.70 7.71 0.51
N LEU A 65 9.74 6.95 0.84
CA LEU A 65 9.79 5.51 0.57
C LEU A 65 8.69 4.76 1.35
N ALA A 66 8.47 5.13 2.60
CA ALA A 66 7.42 4.55 3.42
C ALA A 66 6.03 4.84 2.84
N ALA A 67 5.77 6.09 2.44
CA ALA A 67 4.51 6.49 1.81
C ALA A 67 4.27 5.73 0.50
N ARG A 68 5.32 5.54 -0.31
CA ARG A 68 5.24 4.74 -1.53
C ARG A 68 4.84 3.30 -1.22
N GLY A 69 5.43 2.70 -0.18
CA GLY A 69 5.07 1.35 0.27
C GLY A 69 3.61 1.23 0.68
N CYS A 70 3.10 2.21 1.42
CA CYS A 70 1.68 2.28 1.79
C CYS A 70 0.78 2.36 0.55
N ALA A 71 1.12 3.20 -0.41
CA ALA A 71 0.36 3.36 -1.64
C ALA A 71 0.35 2.07 -2.48
N LEU A 72 1.48 1.38 -2.59
CA LEU A 72 1.56 0.11 -3.32
C LEU A 72 0.69 -0.96 -2.67
N HIS A 73 0.64 -1.04 -1.34
CA HIS A 73 -0.25 -1.95 -0.63
C HIS A 73 -1.71 -1.60 -0.89
N ALA A 74 -2.07 -0.32 -0.87
CA ALA A 74 -3.43 0.12 -1.17
C ALA A 74 -3.84 -0.27 -2.60
N LEU A 75 -2.95 -0.10 -3.58
CA LEU A 75 -3.19 -0.52 -4.96
C LEU A 75 -3.35 -2.04 -5.08
N ALA A 76 -2.55 -2.81 -4.34
CA ALA A 76 -2.63 -4.27 -4.36
C ALA A 76 -3.98 -4.76 -3.81
N ILE A 77 -4.52 -4.08 -2.78
CA ILE A 77 -5.82 -4.42 -2.19
C ILE A 77 -6.97 -4.03 -3.11
N ALA A 78 -6.82 -2.93 -3.84
CA ALA A 78 -7.84 -2.47 -4.78
C ALA A 78 -7.97 -3.44 -6.02
#